data_5084cb3d6a3707144e54b8b9c3206012
#
_entry.id   5084cb3d6a3707144e54b8b9c3206012
#
_cell.length_a   1.000
_cell.length_b   1.000
_cell.length_c   1.000
_cell.angle_alpha   90.00
_cell.angle_beta   90.00
_cell.angle_gamma   90.00
#
_symmetry.space_group_name_H-M   'P 1'
#
loop_
_entity.id
_entity.type
_entity.pdbx_description
1 polymer ?
#
loop_
_entity_poly.entity_id
_entity_poly.type
_entity_poly.pdbx_seq_one_letter_code
_entity_poly.pdbx_strand_id
1 'polypeptide(L)'
;METDKSAALRSGYAPESIDPAFLDALTSDLAAHLNVAVEQIWYWRSHLDVFIGDYLHFKLFDTQQVIARAIGNCSDVALALCRGYGKTWLLAVCAVALAILWPGSRIAVVSKTAGQANLLIDKIVNELLPNADIEREIDYSTGKGSKVNMSGRSAVYFKGGSSIRSYVLGFGGDNVLGIRDLR
;
A
#
# COMPACT_ATOMS: atom_id res chain seq x y z
N MET A 1 -27.85 39.17 21.59
CA MET A 1 -29.01 38.59 20.86
C MET A 1 -28.46 37.78 19.71
N GLU A 2 -27.95 36.62 20.07
CA GLU A 2 -27.37 35.66 19.14
C GLU A 2 -28.51 34.71 18.70
N THR A 3 -29.02 34.96 17.51
CA THR A 3 -30.09 34.15 16.92
C THR A 3 -29.51 32.78 16.51
N ASP A 4 -30.02 31.79 17.15
CA ASP A 4 -29.77 30.35 16.96
C ASP A 4 -29.88 29.94 15.47
N LYS A 5 -28.76 29.94 14.76
CA LYS A 5 -28.65 29.42 13.38
C LYS A 5 -28.75 27.90 13.32
N SER A 6 -28.74 27.21 14.45
CA SER A 6 -28.83 25.74 14.51
C SER A 6 -30.27 25.22 14.36
N ALA A 7 -31.26 26.04 14.69
CA ALA A 7 -32.67 25.67 14.57
C ALA A 7 -33.18 25.74 13.11
N ALA A 8 -32.62 26.66 12.31
CA ALA A 8 -33.04 26.81 10.90
C ALA A 8 -32.55 25.68 9.98
N LEU A 9 -31.51 24.96 10.36
CA LEU A 9 -30.99 23.80 9.60
C LEU A 9 -31.73 22.49 9.89
N ARG A 10 -32.55 22.46 10.95
CA ARG A 10 -33.33 21.26 11.33
C ARG A 10 -34.75 21.23 10.79
N SER A 11 -35.25 22.32 10.24
CA SER A 11 -36.64 22.41 9.75
C SER A 11 -36.83 22.21 8.23
N GLY A 12 -35.74 21.97 7.50
CA GLY A 12 -35.76 21.92 6.03
C GLY A 12 -35.56 20.54 5.40
N TYR A 13 -35.29 19.50 6.18
CA TYR A 13 -35.15 18.14 5.67
C TYR A 13 -35.98 17.18 6.51
N ALA A 14 -37.27 17.17 6.25
CA ALA A 14 -38.12 16.05 6.67
C ALA A 14 -37.79 14.87 5.72
N PRO A 15 -37.42 13.68 6.21
CA PRO A 15 -37.18 12.52 5.36
C PRO A 15 -38.44 11.90 4.80
N GLU A 16 -39.44 12.71 4.47
CA GLU A 16 -40.82 12.26 4.22
C GLU A 16 -41.10 11.82 2.78
N SER A 17 -40.11 11.64 1.92
CA SER A 17 -40.41 11.23 0.55
C SER A 17 -39.38 10.37 -0.16
N ILE A 18 -38.51 9.69 0.53
CA ILE A 18 -37.70 8.67 -0.14
C ILE A 18 -38.52 7.40 -0.21
N ASP A 19 -38.94 7.04 -1.43
CA ASP A 19 -39.64 5.79 -1.70
C ASP A 19 -38.84 4.61 -1.14
N PRO A 20 -39.40 3.77 -0.25
CA PRO A 20 -38.72 2.58 0.26
C PRO A 20 -38.19 1.68 -0.86
N ALA A 21 -38.90 1.56 -1.97
CA ALA A 21 -38.44 0.78 -3.13
C ALA A 21 -37.18 1.38 -3.78
N PHE A 22 -37.02 2.71 -3.77
CA PHE A 22 -35.82 3.37 -4.23
C PHE A 22 -34.61 3.09 -3.30
N LEU A 23 -34.84 3.10 -1.96
CA LEU A 23 -33.80 2.77 -0.99
C LEU A 23 -33.37 1.30 -1.11
N ASP A 24 -34.32 0.39 -1.30
CA ASP A 24 -34.00 -1.03 -1.48
C ASP A 24 -33.25 -1.28 -2.80
N ALA A 25 -33.62 -0.61 -3.87
CA ALA A 25 -32.89 -0.67 -5.13
C ALA A 25 -31.46 -0.11 -5.01
N LEU A 26 -31.31 1.05 -4.35
CA LEU A 26 -30.01 1.68 -4.12
C LEU A 26 -29.10 0.81 -3.24
N THR A 27 -29.62 0.23 -2.17
CA THR A 27 -28.86 -0.66 -1.28
C THR A 27 -28.47 -1.96 -1.97
N SER A 28 -29.34 -2.53 -2.81
CA SER A 28 -29.06 -3.71 -3.62
C SER A 28 -27.96 -3.45 -4.66
N ASP A 29 -28.04 -2.31 -5.36
CA ASP A 29 -27.03 -1.90 -6.34
C ASP A 29 -25.68 -1.63 -5.69
N LEU A 30 -25.67 -0.93 -4.55
CA LEU A 30 -24.45 -0.70 -3.76
C LEU A 30 -23.83 -2.02 -3.28
N ALA A 31 -24.64 -2.95 -2.79
CA ALA A 31 -24.18 -4.27 -2.34
C ALA A 31 -23.57 -5.08 -3.51
N ALA A 32 -24.17 -5.02 -4.69
CA ALA A 32 -23.63 -5.67 -5.89
C ALA A 32 -22.26 -5.10 -6.28
N HIS A 33 -22.13 -3.76 -6.29
CA HIS A 33 -20.85 -3.11 -6.59
C HIS A 33 -19.75 -3.41 -5.55
N LEU A 34 -20.11 -3.46 -4.26
CA LEU A 34 -19.18 -3.84 -3.19
C LEU A 34 -18.71 -5.29 -3.33
N ASN A 35 -19.60 -6.22 -3.70
CA ASN A 35 -19.23 -7.62 -3.92
C ASN A 35 -18.22 -7.74 -5.08
N VAL A 36 -18.44 -7.06 -6.20
CA VAL A 36 -17.50 -7.03 -7.35
C VAL A 36 -16.14 -6.46 -6.91
N ALA A 37 -16.13 -5.37 -6.14
CA ALA A 37 -14.88 -4.78 -5.65
C ALA A 37 -14.13 -5.72 -4.70
N VAL A 38 -14.83 -6.44 -3.83
CA VAL A 38 -14.23 -7.44 -2.92
C VAL A 38 -13.64 -8.60 -3.71
N GLU A 39 -14.36 -9.14 -4.69
CA GLU A 39 -13.86 -10.20 -5.57
C GLU A 39 -12.60 -9.76 -6.32
N GLN A 40 -12.58 -8.53 -6.83
CA GLN A 40 -11.42 -7.96 -7.52
C GLN A 40 -10.21 -7.85 -6.59
N ILE A 41 -10.38 -7.42 -5.33
CA ILE A 41 -9.30 -7.35 -4.35
C ILE A 41 -8.75 -8.75 -4.03
N TRP A 42 -9.62 -9.76 -3.87
CA TRP A 42 -9.20 -11.14 -3.66
C TRP A 42 -8.44 -11.70 -4.85
N TYR A 43 -8.89 -11.41 -6.06
CA TYR A 43 -8.19 -11.77 -7.29
C TYR A 43 -6.80 -11.15 -7.35
N TRP A 44 -6.67 -9.86 -7.09
CA TRP A 44 -5.39 -9.15 -7.08
C TRP A 44 -4.43 -9.67 -5.98
N ARG A 45 -4.95 -10.05 -4.83
CA ARG A 45 -4.14 -10.64 -3.75
C ARG A 45 -3.47 -11.95 -4.17
N SER A 46 -4.11 -12.75 -4.99
CA SER A 46 -3.55 -13.99 -5.55
C SER A 46 -2.76 -13.77 -6.85
N HIS A 47 -2.93 -12.60 -7.49
CA HIS A 47 -2.29 -12.23 -8.75
C HIS A 47 -1.62 -10.86 -8.65
N LEU A 48 -0.54 -10.80 -7.87
CA LEU A 48 0.17 -9.54 -7.60
C LEU A 48 0.68 -8.86 -8.87
N ASP A 49 1.09 -9.65 -9.86
CA ASP A 49 1.50 -9.20 -11.19
C ASP A 49 0.38 -8.46 -11.93
N VAL A 50 -0.86 -8.96 -11.82
CA VAL A 50 -2.04 -8.32 -12.42
C VAL A 50 -2.36 -7.01 -11.71
N PHE A 51 -2.31 -6.96 -10.39
CA PHE A 51 -2.48 -5.72 -9.63
C PHE A 51 -1.45 -4.64 -10.03
N ILE A 52 -0.20 -5.04 -10.20
CA ILE A 52 0.87 -4.13 -10.63
C ILE A 52 0.59 -3.57 -12.04
N GLY A 53 0.04 -4.39 -12.94
CA GLY A 53 -0.35 -3.95 -14.28
C GLY A 53 -1.60 -3.10 -14.31
N ASP A 54 -2.68 -3.55 -13.66
CA ASP A 54 -4.01 -2.95 -13.75
C ASP A 54 -4.16 -1.68 -12.91
N TYR A 55 -3.66 -1.71 -11.66
CA TYR A 55 -3.85 -0.62 -10.72
C TYR A 55 -2.65 0.34 -10.67
N LEU A 56 -1.42 -0.19 -10.66
CA LEU A 56 -0.22 0.65 -10.62
C LEU A 56 0.28 1.05 -12.02
N HIS A 57 -0.31 0.50 -13.07
CA HIS A 57 0.01 0.79 -14.48
C HIS A 57 1.48 0.56 -14.87
N PHE A 58 2.17 -0.38 -14.20
CA PHE A 58 3.52 -0.77 -14.56
C PHE A 58 3.53 -2.01 -15.44
N LYS A 59 4.21 -1.92 -16.58
CA LYS A 59 4.41 -3.06 -17.47
C LYS A 59 5.57 -3.92 -16.99
N LEU A 60 5.27 -5.11 -16.54
CA LEU A 60 6.26 -6.14 -16.17
C LEU A 60 6.61 -7.01 -17.37
N PHE A 61 7.88 -7.43 -17.47
CA PHE A 61 8.28 -8.51 -18.38
C PHE A 61 7.74 -9.85 -17.86
N ASP A 62 7.59 -10.84 -18.76
CA ASP A 62 7.00 -12.15 -18.42
C ASP A 62 7.65 -12.82 -17.20
N THR A 63 8.98 -12.80 -17.13
CA THR A 63 9.71 -13.32 -15.98
C THR A 63 9.51 -12.53 -14.70
N GLN A 64 9.31 -11.21 -14.79
CA GLN A 64 8.99 -10.35 -13.64
C GLN A 64 7.56 -10.60 -13.14
N GLN A 65 6.62 -10.91 -14.04
CA GLN A 65 5.25 -11.30 -13.66
C GLN A 65 5.26 -12.59 -12.85
N VAL A 66 6.01 -13.61 -13.30
CA VAL A 66 6.18 -14.87 -12.57
C VAL A 66 6.77 -14.63 -11.18
N ILE A 67 7.79 -13.77 -11.06
CA ILE A 67 8.42 -13.43 -9.78
C ILE A 67 7.42 -12.68 -8.88
N ALA A 68 6.71 -11.69 -9.39
CA ALA A 68 5.72 -10.93 -8.64
C ALA A 68 4.61 -11.84 -8.10
N ARG A 69 4.12 -12.76 -8.93
CA ARG A 69 3.13 -13.78 -8.53
C ARG A 69 3.67 -14.72 -7.45
N ALA A 70 4.94 -15.15 -7.55
CA ALA A 70 5.57 -15.97 -6.53
C ALA A 70 5.71 -15.22 -5.20
N ILE A 71 6.10 -13.93 -5.22
CA ILE A 71 6.19 -13.08 -4.02
C ILE A 71 4.82 -12.92 -3.34
N GLY A 72 3.74 -12.82 -4.11
CA GLY A 72 2.38 -12.70 -3.55
C GLY A 72 1.84 -13.98 -2.92
N ASN A 73 2.30 -15.16 -3.36
CA ASN A 73 1.69 -16.45 -3.00
C ASN A 73 2.59 -17.37 -2.17
N CYS A 74 3.92 -17.16 -2.17
CA CYS A 74 4.84 -18.02 -1.44
C CYS A 74 5.29 -17.34 -0.14
N SER A 75 5.43 -18.12 0.93
CA SER A 75 5.98 -17.65 2.21
C SER A 75 7.44 -17.22 2.09
N ASP A 76 8.20 -17.94 1.27
CA ASP A 76 9.62 -17.73 1.09
C ASP A 76 9.98 -17.75 -0.41
N VAL A 77 10.70 -16.74 -0.87
CA VAL A 77 11.15 -16.62 -2.26
C VAL A 77 12.63 -16.24 -2.30
N ALA A 78 13.44 -17.09 -2.93
CA ALA A 78 14.84 -16.82 -3.19
C ALA A 78 15.04 -16.42 -4.66
N LEU A 79 15.63 -15.23 -4.91
CA LEU A 79 15.83 -14.71 -6.25
C LEU A 79 17.31 -14.63 -6.61
N ALA A 80 17.75 -15.47 -7.56
CA ALA A 80 19.06 -15.43 -8.17
C ALA A 80 18.97 -14.87 -9.59
N LEU A 81 19.18 -13.56 -9.74
CA LEU A 81 19.03 -12.85 -11.00
C LEU A 81 20.33 -12.12 -11.36
N CYS A 82 20.61 -11.96 -12.65
CA CYS A 82 21.80 -11.25 -13.14
C CYS A 82 21.77 -9.76 -12.75
N ARG A 83 22.95 -9.13 -12.81
CA ARG A 83 23.07 -7.68 -12.63
C ARG A 83 22.36 -6.96 -13.79
N GLY A 84 21.66 -5.86 -13.48
CA GLY A 84 20.91 -5.07 -14.48
C GLY A 84 19.48 -5.56 -14.76
N TYR A 85 19.06 -6.68 -14.20
CA TYR A 85 17.70 -7.23 -14.39
C TYR A 85 16.58 -6.36 -13.77
N GLY A 86 16.89 -5.35 -13.00
CA GLY A 86 15.90 -4.51 -12.31
C GLY A 86 15.38 -5.09 -10.98
N LYS A 87 16.14 -6.00 -10.33
CA LYS A 87 15.74 -6.64 -9.05
C LYS A 87 15.22 -5.66 -8.01
N THR A 88 15.97 -4.60 -7.76
CA THR A 88 15.61 -3.62 -6.70
C THR A 88 14.35 -2.86 -7.06
N TRP A 89 14.16 -2.53 -8.35
CA TRP A 89 12.94 -1.92 -8.83
C TRP A 89 11.73 -2.85 -8.69
N LEU A 90 11.87 -4.10 -9.13
CA LEU A 90 10.80 -5.10 -9.02
C LEU A 90 10.40 -5.35 -7.56
N LEU A 91 11.38 -5.50 -6.66
CA LEU A 91 11.11 -5.64 -5.23
C LEU A 91 10.45 -4.41 -4.62
N ALA A 92 10.81 -3.20 -5.08
CA ALA A 92 10.18 -1.96 -4.64
C ALA A 92 8.71 -1.90 -5.07
N VAL A 93 8.39 -2.23 -6.33
CA VAL A 93 7.01 -2.30 -6.84
C VAL A 93 6.20 -3.37 -6.10
N CYS A 94 6.75 -4.57 -5.91
CA CYS A 94 6.09 -5.62 -5.14
C CYS A 94 5.83 -5.20 -3.68
N ALA A 95 6.78 -4.54 -3.02
CA ALA A 95 6.60 -4.06 -1.66
C ALA A 95 5.49 -3.00 -1.56
N VAL A 96 5.41 -2.06 -2.52
CA VAL A 96 4.32 -1.09 -2.60
C VAL A 96 2.98 -1.78 -2.84
N ALA A 97 2.91 -2.71 -3.80
CA ALA A 97 1.70 -3.47 -4.09
C ALA A 97 1.19 -4.25 -2.87
N LEU A 98 2.09 -4.92 -2.15
CA LEU A 98 1.76 -5.61 -0.90
C LEU A 98 1.27 -4.65 0.19
N ALA A 99 1.91 -3.48 0.34
CA ALA A 99 1.50 -2.48 1.33
C ALA A 99 0.09 -1.92 1.06
N ILE A 100 -0.30 -1.79 -0.21
CA ILE A 100 -1.64 -1.33 -0.60
C ILE A 100 -2.69 -2.45 -0.43
N LEU A 101 -2.40 -3.65 -0.93
CA LEU A 101 -3.35 -4.78 -0.92
C LEU A 101 -3.60 -5.37 0.48
N TRP A 102 -2.66 -5.22 1.41
CA TRP A 102 -2.78 -5.69 2.79
C TRP A 102 -2.66 -4.52 3.77
N PRO A 103 -3.76 -3.80 4.06
CA PRO A 103 -3.77 -2.71 5.02
C PRO A 103 -3.22 -3.13 6.39
N GLY A 104 -2.43 -2.25 7.01
CA GLY A 104 -1.78 -2.52 8.29
C GLY A 104 -0.52 -3.37 8.20
N SER A 105 -0.09 -3.80 7.01
CA SER A 105 1.12 -4.60 6.83
C SER A 105 2.40 -3.81 7.17
N ARG A 106 3.40 -4.50 7.73
CA ARG A 106 4.70 -3.93 8.08
C ARG A 106 5.79 -4.65 7.30
N ILE A 107 6.34 -3.99 6.29
CA ILE A 107 7.35 -4.55 5.39
C ILE A 107 8.72 -4.07 5.83
N ALA A 108 9.62 -5.00 6.16
CA ALA A 108 10.99 -4.72 6.51
C ALA A 108 11.93 -4.98 5.32
N VAL A 109 12.72 -3.98 4.95
CA VAL A 109 13.80 -4.11 3.99
C VAL A 109 15.11 -4.20 4.75
N VAL A 110 15.74 -5.38 4.74
CA VAL A 110 16.90 -5.66 5.54
C VAL A 110 18.13 -5.81 4.65
N SER A 111 19.23 -5.15 4.99
CA SER A 111 20.51 -5.31 4.28
C SER A 111 21.70 -5.16 5.22
N LYS A 112 22.89 -5.59 4.76
CA LYS A 112 24.12 -5.50 5.53
C LYS A 112 24.55 -4.05 5.79
N THR A 113 24.25 -3.12 4.89
CA THR A 113 24.60 -1.70 5.02
C THR A 113 23.39 -0.79 4.89
N ALA A 114 23.43 0.37 5.55
CA ALA A 114 22.36 1.37 5.48
C ALA A 114 22.12 1.86 4.04
N GLY A 115 23.18 2.08 3.27
CA GLY A 115 23.07 2.47 1.87
C GLY A 115 22.29 1.47 1.02
N GLN A 116 22.57 0.17 1.20
CA GLN A 116 21.86 -0.88 0.47
C GLN A 116 20.39 -1.03 0.92
N ALA A 117 20.12 -0.94 2.24
CA ALA A 117 18.76 -1.00 2.74
C ALA A 117 17.92 0.19 2.25
N ASN A 118 18.52 1.38 2.18
CA ASN A 118 17.84 2.59 1.74
C ASN A 118 17.62 2.65 0.22
N LEU A 119 18.41 1.92 -0.59
CA LEU A 119 18.24 1.91 -2.05
C LEU A 119 16.82 1.55 -2.50
N LEU A 120 16.16 0.63 -1.82
CA LEU A 120 14.78 0.25 -2.16
C LEU A 120 13.81 1.39 -1.81
N ILE A 121 13.98 2.01 -0.65
CA ILE A 121 13.15 3.16 -0.24
C ILE A 121 13.38 4.35 -1.19
N ASP A 122 14.64 4.59 -1.58
CA ASP A 122 14.96 5.66 -2.54
C ASP A 122 14.32 5.42 -3.91
N LYS A 123 14.24 4.15 -4.35
CA LYS A 123 13.51 3.79 -5.58
C LYS A 123 12.01 4.04 -5.45
N ILE A 124 11.40 3.70 -4.32
CA ILE A 124 9.99 4.01 -4.09
C ILE A 124 9.77 5.51 -4.19
N VAL A 125 10.57 6.31 -3.48
CA VAL A 125 10.38 7.76 -3.40
C VAL A 125 10.67 8.46 -4.73
N ASN A 126 11.72 8.07 -5.43
CA ASN A 126 12.18 8.80 -6.62
C ASN A 126 11.60 8.27 -7.93
N GLU A 127 11.27 6.98 -8.01
CA GLU A 127 10.85 6.34 -9.26
C GLU A 127 9.37 5.91 -9.24
N LEU A 128 8.81 5.51 -8.09
CA LEU A 128 7.43 5.01 -8.01
C LEU A 128 6.43 6.07 -7.56
N LEU A 129 6.77 6.94 -6.61
CA LEU A 129 5.87 8.00 -6.11
C LEU A 129 5.43 9.02 -7.17
N PRO A 130 6.15 9.30 -8.27
CA PRO A 130 5.60 10.11 -9.37
C PRO A 130 4.36 9.51 -10.03
N ASN A 131 4.04 8.23 -9.78
CA ASN A 131 2.80 7.61 -10.20
C ASN A 131 1.65 8.09 -9.28
N ALA A 132 0.63 8.72 -9.87
CA ALA A 132 -0.49 9.34 -9.17
C ALA A 132 -1.31 8.33 -8.32
N ASP A 133 -1.39 7.07 -8.73
CA ASP A 133 -2.13 6.05 -8.00
C ASP A 133 -1.38 5.63 -6.73
N ILE A 134 -0.05 5.54 -6.79
CA ILE A 134 0.79 5.29 -5.61
C ILE A 134 0.79 6.51 -4.68
N GLU A 135 0.94 7.72 -5.22
CA GLU A 135 0.93 8.96 -4.44
C GLU A 135 -0.36 9.11 -3.64
N ARG A 136 -1.50 8.75 -4.24
CA ARG A 136 -2.82 8.76 -3.59
C ARG A 136 -2.87 7.89 -2.33
N GLU A 137 -2.12 6.79 -2.29
CA GLU A 137 -2.08 5.83 -1.19
C GLU A 137 -1.11 6.22 -0.06
N ILE A 138 -0.25 7.23 -0.29
CA ILE A 138 0.74 7.65 0.72
C ILE A 138 0.09 8.48 1.82
N ASP A 139 0.49 8.20 3.06
CA ASP A 139 0.10 8.97 4.23
C ASP A 139 1.09 10.11 4.51
N TYR A 140 0.67 11.33 4.20
CA TYR A 140 1.41 12.55 4.53
C TYR A 140 1.04 13.16 5.89
N SER A 141 0.02 12.63 6.58
CA SER A 141 -0.53 13.19 7.83
C SER A 141 0.43 13.07 9.01
N THR A 142 1.37 12.12 8.95
CA THR A 142 2.40 11.96 9.98
C THR A 142 3.41 13.13 10.03
N GLY A 143 3.20 14.17 9.23
CA GLY A 143 3.99 15.42 9.22
C GLY A 143 5.42 15.26 8.69
N LYS A 144 5.76 14.12 8.10
CA LYS A 144 7.14 13.74 7.76
C LYS A 144 7.36 13.46 6.28
N GLY A 145 6.38 13.73 5.42
CA GLY A 145 6.48 13.49 3.98
C GLY A 145 6.56 12.01 3.62
N SER A 146 6.79 11.73 2.34
CA SER A 146 6.87 10.38 1.79
C SER A 146 8.08 9.58 2.31
N LYS A 147 9.12 10.25 2.79
CA LYS A 147 10.35 9.62 3.29
C LYS A 147 10.72 10.19 4.65
N VAL A 148 10.77 9.33 5.66
CA VAL A 148 11.20 9.67 7.02
C VAL A 148 12.59 9.09 7.28
N ASN A 149 13.58 9.94 7.50
CA ASN A 149 14.89 9.56 8.00
C ASN A 149 14.91 9.62 9.52
N MET A 150 14.91 8.47 10.19
CA MET A 150 15.14 8.33 11.62
C MET A 150 16.46 7.61 11.85
N SER A 151 17.50 8.33 12.30
CA SER A 151 18.77 7.73 12.70
C SER A 151 19.32 6.71 11.69
N GLY A 152 19.39 7.10 10.41
CA GLY A 152 19.89 6.23 9.32
C GLY A 152 18.87 5.20 8.79
N ARG A 153 17.62 5.23 9.26
CA ARG A 153 16.51 4.43 8.74
C ARG A 153 15.59 5.27 7.89
N SER A 154 15.17 4.73 6.75
CA SER A 154 14.15 5.36 5.88
C SER A 154 12.86 4.55 5.93
N ALA A 155 11.71 5.23 5.86
CA ALA A 155 10.41 4.59 5.88
C ALA A 155 9.42 5.31 4.95
N VAL A 156 8.46 4.56 4.42
CA VAL A 156 7.30 5.06 3.68
C VAL A 156 6.04 4.55 4.39
N TYR A 157 5.06 5.43 4.58
CA TYR A 157 3.79 5.12 5.24
C TYR A 157 2.63 5.27 4.27
N PHE A 158 1.64 4.40 4.40
CA PHE A 158 0.46 4.34 3.54
C PHE A 158 -0.81 4.64 4.34
N LYS A 159 -1.81 5.22 3.70
CA LYS A 159 -3.12 5.56 4.31
C LYS A 159 -3.83 4.34 4.91
N GLY A 160 -3.62 3.15 4.34
CA GLY A 160 -4.10 1.89 4.88
C GLY A 160 -3.43 1.45 6.20
N GLY A 161 -2.54 2.27 6.79
CA GLY A 161 -1.79 1.94 8.01
C GLY A 161 -0.56 1.06 7.77
N SER A 162 -0.28 0.71 6.54
CA SER A 162 0.89 -0.08 6.15
C SER A 162 2.17 0.76 6.17
N SER A 163 3.31 0.10 6.34
CA SER A 163 4.61 0.78 6.28
C SER A 163 5.70 -0.09 5.67
N ILE A 164 6.60 0.53 4.91
CA ILE A 164 7.83 -0.08 4.40
C ILE A 164 9.00 0.61 5.09
N ARG A 165 9.86 -0.15 5.79
CA ARG A 165 10.97 0.39 6.58
C ARG A 165 12.28 -0.30 6.25
N SER A 166 13.38 0.47 6.20
CA SER A 166 14.72 -0.06 6.03
C SER A 166 15.40 -0.37 7.37
N TYR A 167 16.11 -1.49 7.43
CA TYR A 167 16.88 -1.93 8.59
C TYR A 167 18.26 -2.40 8.17
N VAL A 168 19.24 -2.22 9.06
CA VAL A 168 20.60 -2.67 8.86
C VAL A 168 20.87 -3.85 9.78
N LEU A 169 21.42 -4.93 9.21
CA LEU A 169 21.96 -6.04 9.98
C LEU A 169 23.28 -5.58 10.62
N GLY A 170 23.24 -5.21 11.93
CA GLY A 170 24.46 -4.95 12.68
C GLY A 170 25.30 -6.21 12.89
N PHE A 171 26.59 -6.04 13.14
CA PHE A 171 27.46 -7.11 13.64
C PHE A 171 26.89 -7.58 14.99
N GLY A 172 26.30 -8.81 15.02
CA GLY A 172 25.66 -9.36 16.20
C GLY A 172 24.15 -9.64 16.09
N GLY A 173 23.47 -9.16 15.03
CA GLY A 173 22.04 -9.44 14.81
C GLY A 173 21.07 -8.68 15.72
N ASP A 174 21.56 -7.95 16.71
CA ASP A 174 20.77 -7.34 17.79
C ASP A 174 19.76 -6.29 17.31
N ASN A 175 20.03 -5.64 16.18
CA ASN A 175 19.14 -4.61 15.64
C ASN A 175 17.89 -5.17 14.92
N VAL A 176 17.88 -6.45 14.57
CA VAL A 176 16.73 -7.11 13.90
C VAL A 176 15.89 -7.89 14.93
N LEU A 177 16.53 -8.45 15.98
CA LEU A 177 15.83 -9.18 17.05
C LEU A 177 14.90 -8.28 17.90
N GLY A 178 15.11 -6.96 17.88
CA GLY A 178 14.25 -5.96 18.52
C GLY A 178 12.99 -5.56 17.76
N ILE A 179 12.75 -6.10 16.55
CA ILE A 179 11.54 -5.80 15.76
C ILE A 179 10.39 -6.67 16.27
N ARG A 180 9.82 -6.30 17.42
CA ARG A 180 8.61 -6.95 17.98
C ARG A 180 7.34 -6.72 17.16
N ASP A 181 7.43 -5.96 16.08
CA ASP A 181 6.29 -5.45 15.33
C ASP A 181 6.04 -6.16 13.98
N LEU A 182 6.78 -7.23 13.68
CA LEU A 182 6.50 -8.08 12.52
C LEU A 182 5.48 -9.15 12.91
N ARG A 183 4.19 -8.79 12.86
CA ARG A 183 3.06 -9.72 12.89
C ARG A 183 2.24 -9.54 11.64
#